data_6c8d0447757e145c71a580d7258dff72
#
_entry.id   6c8d0447757e145c71a580d7258dff72
#
_cell.length_a   1.000
_cell.length_b   1.000
_cell.length_c   1.000
_cell.angle_alpha   90.00
_cell.angle_beta   90.00
_cell.angle_gamma   90.00
#
_symmetry.space_group_name_H-M   'P 1'
#
loop_
_entity.id
_entity.type
_entity.pdbx_description
1 polymer ?
#
loop_
_entity_poly.entity_id
_entity_poly.type
_entity_poly.pdbx_seq_one_letter_code
_entity_poly.pdbx_strand_id
1 'polypeptide(L)'
;CIRFGAPEHGICRVSKTSREAMAGLYTALENYVLQDEEKRECEFREILNRISEKIVKTEQEIMLKIVEQGPVGQKYPRLFCYLSEKNSSEKIVSFLRKERIYIGEDRINNAVYISPLNLHKEEADVVADVLCKALEAE
;
A
#
# COMPACT_ATOMS: atom_id res chain seq x y z
N CYS A 1 1.60 -39.39 -0.56
CA CYS A 1 2.39 -39.08 -1.79
C CYS A 1 3.75 -38.46 -1.47
N ILE A 2 3.85 -37.58 -0.49
CA ILE A 2 5.13 -36.94 -0.09
C ILE A 2 6.11 -37.98 0.48
N ARG A 3 5.57 -39.04 1.11
CA ARG A 3 6.33 -40.06 1.85
C ARG A 3 7.03 -41.11 0.98
N PHE A 4 6.55 -41.34 -0.25
CA PHE A 4 6.94 -42.50 -1.06
C PHE A 4 7.59 -42.16 -2.40
N GLY A 5 7.80 -40.87 -2.70
CA GLY A 5 8.51 -40.49 -3.92
C GLY A 5 10.03 -40.50 -3.72
N ALA A 6 10.74 -41.20 -4.57
CA ALA A 6 12.17 -41.04 -4.67
C ALA A 6 12.51 -39.57 -5.00
N PRO A 7 13.60 -39.01 -4.46
CA PRO A 7 13.94 -37.59 -4.69
C PRO A 7 14.01 -37.19 -6.18
N GLU A 8 14.33 -38.15 -7.04
CA GLU A 8 14.46 -37.93 -8.49
C GLU A 8 13.15 -38.06 -9.26
N HIS A 9 12.14 -38.79 -8.71
CA HIS A 9 10.94 -39.20 -9.44
C HIS A 9 9.62 -38.87 -8.72
N GLY A 10 9.65 -38.26 -7.54
CA GLY A 10 8.45 -37.90 -6.81
C GLY A 10 7.71 -36.68 -7.36
N ILE A 11 6.37 -36.65 -7.21
CA ILE A 11 5.53 -35.51 -7.59
C ILE A 11 6.03 -34.20 -6.94
N CYS A 12 6.59 -34.30 -5.74
CA CYS A 12 7.10 -33.12 -5.02
C CYS A 12 8.38 -32.53 -5.63
N ARG A 13 8.99 -33.16 -6.63
CA ARG A 13 10.19 -32.62 -7.26
C ARG A 13 9.94 -31.31 -8.02
N VAL A 14 8.77 -31.16 -8.60
CA VAL A 14 8.37 -29.89 -9.26
C VAL A 14 8.16 -28.76 -8.26
N SER A 15 7.93 -29.09 -6.99
CA SER A 15 7.78 -28.14 -5.88
C SER A 15 9.05 -27.96 -5.04
N LYS A 16 10.20 -28.46 -5.55
CA LYS A 16 11.49 -28.35 -4.85
C LYS A 16 11.93 -26.90 -4.82
N THR A 17 12.09 -26.37 -3.60
CA THR A 17 12.65 -25.04 -3.40
C THR A 17 14.15 -25.02 -3.72
N SER A 18 14.62 -24.04 -4.46
CA SER A 18 16.03 -23.85 -4.74
C SER A 18 16.79 -23.36 -3.50
N ARG A 19 18.11 -23.56 -3.48
CA ARG A 19 18.94 -23.05 -2.38
C ARG A 19 18.93 -21.54 -2.32
N GLU A 20 18.87 -20.89 -3.46
CA GLU A 20 18.81 -19.44 -3.60
C GLU A 20 17.51 -18.90 -3.00
N ALA A 21 16.38 -19.56 -3.26
CA ALA A 21 15.08 -19.18 -2.66
C ALA A 21 15.10 -19.36 -1.14
N MET A 22 15.73 -20.43 -0.64
CA MET A 22 15.87 -20.64 0.82
C MET A 22 16.80 -19.59 1.44
N ALA A 23 17.91 -19.26 0.83
CA ALA A 23 18.82 -18.23 1.30
C ALA A 23 18.13 -16.84 1.29
N GLY A 24 17.43 -16.52 0.22
CA GLY A 24 16.66 -15.28 0.13
C GLY A 24 15.59 -15.16 1.20
N LEU A 25 14.83 -16.23 1.44
CA LEU A 25 13.83 -16.25 2.52
C LEU A 25 14.47 -16.10 3.90
N TYR A 26 15.58 -16.80 4.15
CA TYR A 26 16.32 -16.71 5.40
C TYR A 26 16.76 -15.26 5.68
N THR A 27 17.42 -14.63 4.70
CA THR A 27 17.85 -13.24 4.82
C THR A 27 16.68 -12.27 5.00
N ALA A 28 15.57 -12.50 4.30
CA ALA A 28 14.37 -11.69 4.46
C ALA A 28 13.77 -11.81 5.87
N LEU A 29 13.75 -13.03 6.43
CA LEU A 29 13.29 -13.27 7.80
C LEU A 29 14.23 -12.65 8.84
N GLU A 30 15.55 -12.77 8.68
CA GLU A 30 16.50 -12.09 9.57
C GLU A 30 16.26 -10.56 9.56
N ASN A 31 16.18 -9.96 8.39
CA ASN A 31 15.91 -8.54 8.26
C ASN A 31 14.56 -8.15 8.89
N TYR A 32 13.54 -8.99 8.72
CA TYR A 32 12.22 -8.73 9.30
C TYR A 32 12.24 -8.76 10.84
N VAL A 33 12.92 -9.76 11.43
CA VAL A 33 13.02 -9.89 12.90
C VAL A 33 13.84 -8.76 13.51
N LEU A 34 14.82 -8.23 12.77
CA LEU A 34 15.66 -7.10 13.21
C LEU A 34 14.98 -5.73 13.01
N GLN A 35 13.85 -5.67 12.31
CA GLN A 35 13.12 -4.42 12.13
C GLN A 35 12.47 -3.96 13.44
N ASP A 36 12.67 -2.68 13.73
CA ASP A 36 11.95 -1.99 14.79
C ASP A 36 10.55 -1.63 14.29
N GLU A 37 9.53 -2.37 14.76
CA GLU A 37 8.14 -2.19 14.36
C GLU A 37 7.61 -0.79 14.75
N GLU A 38 8.00 -0.27 15.92
CA GLU A 38 7.55 1.06 16.38
C GLU A 38 8.12 2.16 15.50
N LYS A 39 9.40 2.07 15.15
CA LYS A 39 10.04 3.01 14.24
C LYS A 39 9.39 3.00 12.86
N ARG A 40 9.09 1.82 12.35
CA ARG A 40 8.46 1.63 11.04
C ARG A 40 7.03 2.19 11.01
N GLU A 41 6.27 1.97 12.09
CA GLU A 41 4.93 2.56 12.24
C GLU A 41 5.00 4.09 12.26
N CYS A 42 5.97 4.65 12.97
CA CYS A 42 6.21 6.09 13.00
C CYS A 42 6.52 6.64 11.59
N GLU A 43 7.39 5.97 10.84
CA GLU A 43 7.73 6.35 9.47
C GLU A 43 6.50 6.30 8.54
N PHE A 44 5.64 5.29 8.67
CA PHE A 44 4.40 5.21 7.92
C PHE A 44 3.44 6.36 8.23
N ARG A 45 3.32 6.72 9.51
CA ARG A 45 2.50 7.87 9.94
C ARG A 45 3.05 9.19 9.41
N GLU A 46 4.36 9.39 9.42
CA GLU A 46 4.98 10.58 8.85
C GLU A 46 4.66 10.73 7.35
N ILE A 47 4.77 9.63 6.57
CA ILE A 47 4.42 9.63 5.15
C ILE A 47 2.95 10.02 4.95
N LEU A 48 2.03 9.39 5.67
CA LEU A 48 0.59 9.65 5.52
C LEU A 48 0.21 11.05 5.99
N ASN A 49 0.80 11.55 7.07
CA ASN A 49 0.57 12.91 7.56
C ASN A 49 1.04 13.94 6.52
N ARG A 50 2.21 13.74 5.93
CA ARG A 50 2.74 14.63 4.89
C ARG A 50 1.81 14.71 3.68
N ILE A 51 1.24 13.58 3.26
CA ILE A 51 0.24 13.53 2.19
C ILE A 51 -1.04 14.25 2.61
N SER A 52 -1.55 13.97 3.81
CA SER A 52 -2.79 14.57 4.30
C SER A 52 -2.69 16.09 4.45
N GLU A 53 -1.57 16.61 4.93
CA GLU A 53 -1.32 18.06 5.04
C GLU A 53 -1.35 18.78 3.70
N LYS A 54 -0.89 18.12 2.63
CA LYS A 54 -0.98 18.70 1.28
C LYS A 54 -2.42 18.68 0.76
N ILE A 55 -3.14 17.59 0.95
CA ILE A 55 -4.54 17.47 0.51
C ILE A 55 -5.43 18.48 1.22
N VAL A 56 -5.24 18.69 2.53
CA VAL A 56 -6.02 19.68 3.31
C VAL A 56 -5.83 21.11 2.79
N LYS A 57 -4.69 21.43 2.16
CA LYS A 57 -4.45 22.74 1.56
C LYS A 57 -5.21 22.98 0.25
N THR A 58 -5.69 21.94 -0.39
CA THR A 58 -6.65 22.06 -1.49
C THR A 58 -8.02 22.32 -0.86
N GLU A 59 -8.68 23.42 -1.14
CA GLU A 59 -9.98 23.83 -0.57
C GLU A 59 -11.14 22.88 -0.97
N GLN A 60 -10.87 21.59 -1.12
CA GLN A 60 -11.83 20.58 -1.53
C GLN A 60 -12.56 19.98 -0.31
N GLU A 61 -13.84 19.72 -0.44
CA GLU A 61 -14.67 19.04 0.58
C GLU A 61 -14.32 17.54 0.63
N ILE A 62 -13.17 17.21 1.23
CA ILE A 62 -12.68 15.84 1.37
C ILE A 62 -12.54 15.51 2.84
N MET A 63 -13.12 14.40 3.27
CA MET A 63 -12.90 13.89 4.60
C MET A 63 -11.74 12.91 4.61
N LEU A 64 -10.67 13.27 5.32
CA LEU A 64 -9.49 12.42 5.51
C LEU A 64 -9.59 11.62 6.80
N LYS A 65 -9.27 10.34 6.75
CA LYS A 65 -9.26 9.46 7.92
C LYS A 65 -8.10 8.49 7.86
N ILE A 66 -7.27 8.46 8.90
CA ILE A 66 -6.27 7.40 9.06
C ILE A 66 -6.94 6.22 9.75
N VAL A 67 -6.88 5.04 9.12
CA VAL A 67 -7.39 3.77 9.63
C VAL A 67 -6.21 2.90 10.00
N GLU A 68 -6.10 2.54 11.27
CA GLU A 68 -4.95 1.85 11.84
C GLU A 68 -4.87 0.37 11.47
N GLN A 69 -6.00 -0.25 11.20
CA GLN A 69 -6.06 -1.68 10.87
C GLN A 69 -6.79 -1.91 9.56
N GLY A 70 -6.26 -2.79 8.75
CA GLY A 70 -6.93 -3.27 7.56
C GLY A 70 -8.06 -4.27 7.89
N PRO A 71 -8.93 -4.58 6.91
CA PRO A 71 -10.13 -5.42 7.11
C PRO A 71 -9.81 -6.86 7.54
N VAL A 72 -8.58 -7.34 7.36
CA VAL A 72 -8.12 -8.68 7.80
C VAL A 72 -7.09 -8.57 8.93
N GLY A 73 -7.11 -7.49 9.69
CA GLY A 73 -6.29 -7.32 10.90
C GLY A 73 -4.83 -6.90 10.64
N GLN A 74 -4.51 -6.41 9.45
CA GLN A 74 -3.18 -5.87 9.17
C GLN A 74 -2.91 -4.64 10.05
N LYS A 75 -1.78 -4.68 10.75
CA LYS A 75 -1.34 -3.61 11.66
C LYS A 75 -0.47 -2.58 10.93
N TYR A 76 -1.03 -1.88 9.95
CA TYR A 76 -0.37 -0.73 9.36
C TYR A 76 -1.40 0.34 8.97
N PRO A 77 -1.10 1.62 9.17
CA PRO A 77 -2.03 2.70 8.92
C PRO A 77 -2.28 2.88 7.42
N ARG A 78 -3.48 3.34 7.07
CA ARG A 78 -3.87 3.74 5.71
C ARG A 78 -4.58 5.06 5.76
N LEU A 79 -4.31 5.94 4.81
CA LEU A 79 -5.02 7.19 4.65
C LEU A 79 -6.19 6.99 3.70
N PHE A 80 -7.41 7.13 4.22
CA PHE A 80 -8.63 7.15 3.42
C PHE A 80 -9.01 8.59 3.10
N CYS A 81 -9.33 8.83 1.83
CA CYS A 81 -9.85 10.09 1.31
C CYS A 81 -11.28 9.83 0.84
N TYR A 82 -12.26 10.24 1.63
CA TYR A 82 -13.67 10.14 1.27
C TYR A 82 -14.03 11.34 0.40
N LEU A 83 -14.53 11.04 -0.79
CA LEU A 83 -14.80 12.04 -1.81
C LEU A 83 -16.22 12.57 -1.67
N SER A 84 -16.43 13.82 -2.09
CA SER A 84 -17.77 14.37 -2.23
C SER A 84 -18.53 13.68 -3.37
N GLU A 85 -19.85 13.87 -3.46
CA GLU A 85 -20.68 13.33 -4.54
C GLU A 85 -20.29 13.83 -5.92
N LYS A 86 -19.56 14.96 -5.99
CA LYS A 86 -19.07 15.54 -7.25
C LYS A 86 -17.92 14.75 -7.86
N ASN A 87 -17.12 14.10 -7.03
CA ASN A 87 -15.90 13.40 -7.44
C ASN A 87 -16.13 11.90 -7.40
N SER A 88 -15.66 11.19 -8.42
CA SER A 88 -15.75 9.72 -8.51
C SER A 88 -14.44 9.06 -8.20
N SER A 89 -14.44 8.10 -7.25
CA SER A 89 -13.24 7.31 -6.92
C SER A 89 -12.65 6.64 -8.15
N GLU A 90 -13.50 6.13 -9.07
CA GLU A 90 -13.07 5.48 -10.30
C GLU A 90 -12.30 6.43 -11.24
N LYS A 91 -12.76 7.66 -11.38
CA LYS A 91 -12.10 8.65 -12.24
C LYS A 91 -10.76 9.08 -11.66
N ILE A 92 -10.71 9.32 -10.33
CA ILE A 92 -9.46 9.68 -9.64
C ILE A 92 -8.44 8.56 -9.78
N VAL A 93 -8.83 7.30 -9.52
CA VAL A 93 -7.93 6.15 -9.71
C VAL A 93 -7.48 6.02 -11.16
N SER A 94 -8.36 6.27 -12.12
CA SER A 94 -8.02 6.22 -13.54
C SER A 94 -7.03 7.32 -13.94
N PHE A 95 -7.20 8.53 -13.39
CA PHE A 95 -6.27 9.63 -13.59
C PHE A 95 -4.88 9.30 -13.02
N LEU A 96 -4.82 8.86 -11.76
CA LEU A 96 -3.56 8.49 -11.10
C LEU A 96 -2.82 7.34 -11.82
N ARG A 97 -3.56 6.38 -12.37
CA ARG A 97 -2.95 5.29 -13.17
C ARG A 97 -2.26 5.78 -14.44
N LYS A 98 -2.77 6.83 -15.09
CA LYS A 98 -2.10 7.45 -16.24
C LYS A 98 -0.75 8.05 -15.85
N GLU A 99 -0.68 8.58 -14.63
CA GLU A 99 0.56 9.10 -14.02
C GLU A 99 1.40 8.02 -13.36
N ARG A 100 1.08 6.72 -13.57
CA ARG A 100 1.76 5.54 -13.00
C ARG A 100 1.71 5.47 -11.47
N ILE A 101 0.71 6.08 -10.86
CA ILE A 101 0.44 6.01 -9.42
C ILE A 101 -0.72 5.05 -9.19
N TYR A 102 -0.49 4.05 -8.34
CA TYR A 102 -1.47 3.01 -8.02
C TYR A 102 -1.89 3.13 -6.56
N ILE A 103 -3.14 3.50 -6.33
CA ILE A 103 -3.76 3.59 -5.01
C ILE A 103 -4.94 2.64 -4.92
N GLY A 104 -5.41 2.38 -3.70
CA GLY A 104 -6.58 1.56 -3.48
C GLY A 104 -7.89 2.32 -3.69
N GLU A 105 -8.95 1.62 -4.07
CA GLU A 105 -10.29 2.15 -4.29
C GLU A 105 -11.29 1.47 -3.35
N ASP A 106 -12.15 2.26 -2.73
CA ASP A 106 -13.34 1.81 -2.01
C ASP A 106 -14.58 2.37 -2.71
N ARG A 107 -15.13 1.61 -3.63
CA ARG A 107 -16.30 1.99 -4.43
C ARG A 107 -17.57 2.14 -3.60
N ILE A 108 -17.68 1.38 -2.51
CA ILE A 108 -18.89 1.38 -1.67
C ILE A 108 -19.03 2.74 -0.97
N ASN A 109 -17.92 3.28 -0.48
CA ASN A 109 -17.90 4.52 0.28
C ASN A 109 -17.44 5.73 -0.56
N ASN A 110 -17.32 5.57 -1.88
CA ASN A 110 -16.75 6.59 -2.79
C ASN A 110 -15.46 7.18 -2.23
N ALA A 111 -14.50 6.32 -1.91
CA ALA A 111 -13.24 6.70 -1.31
C ALA A 111 -12.05 6.10 -2.04
N VAL A 112 -10.91 6.76 -1.92
CA VAL A 112 -9.61 6.20 -2.30
C VAL A 112 -8.75 6.07 -1.06
N TYR A 113 -7.82 5.11 -1.06
CA TYR A 113 -6.93 4.96 0.08
C TYR A 113 -5.48 4.74 -0.33
N ILE A 114 -4.58 5.29 0.48
CA ILE A 114 -3.14 5.21 0.29
C ILE A 114 -2.56 4.29 1.38
N SER A 115 -1.77 3.30 0.93
CA SER A 115 -1.00 2.41 1.80
C SER A 115 0.47 2.84 1.78
N PRO A 116 1.11 3.04 2.94
CA PRO A 116 2.51 3.48 3.00
C PRO A 116 3.52 2.34 2.78
N LEU A 117 3.07 1.06 2.66
CA LEU A 117 3.94 -0.12 2.63
C LEU A 117 5.01 -0.10 1.53
N ASN A 118 4.68 0.46 0.38
CA ASN A 118 5.54 0.52 -0.80
C ASN A 118 5.86 1.97 -1.21
N LEU A 119 5.77 2.91 -0.26
CA LEU A 119 5.96 4.33 -0.51
C LEU A 119 7.14 4.84 0.28
N HIS A 120 8.11 5.46 -0.39
CA HIS A 120 9.22 6.15 0.24
C HIS A 120 8.84 7.59 0.61
N LYS A 121 9.55 8.16 1.60
CA LYS A 121 9.27 9.54 2.07
C LYS A 121 9.38 10.58 0.95
N GLU A 122 10.31 10.38 0.02
CA GLU A 122 10.54 11.27 -1.13
C GLU A 122 9.39 11.21 -2.15
N GLU A 123 8.70 10.07 -2.23
CA GLU A 123 7.58 9.86 -3.16
C GLU A 123 6.27 10.42 -2.62
N ALA A 124 6.16 10.62 -1.31
CA ALA A 124 4.95 11.13 -0.66
C ALA A 124 4.48 12.45 -1.27
N ASP A 125 5.42 13.36 -1.56
CA ASP A 125 5.11 14.64 -2.16
C ASP A 125 4.57 14.51 -3.59
N VAL A 126 5.14 13.61 -4.38
CA VAL A 126 4.71 13.35 -5.77
C VAL A 126 3.30 12.77 -5.77
N VAL A 127 3.03 11.79 -4.91
CA VAL A 127 1.70 11.19 -4.79
C VAL A 127 0.66 12.22 -4.37
N ALA A 128 0.99 13.06 -3.39
CA ALA A 128 0.10 14.12 -2.92
C ALA A 128 -0.19 15.14 -4.02
N ASP A 129 0.84 15.62 -4.74
CA ASP A 129 0.70 16.64 -5.77
C ASP A 129 -0.15 16.13 -6.95
N VAL A 130 0.03 14.87 -7.36
CA VAL A 130 -0.79 14.29 -8.44
C VAL A 130 -2.22 14.01 -7.98
N LEU A 131 -2.41 13.58 -6.73
CA LEU A 131 -3.74 13.40 -6.16
C LEU A 131 -4.49 14.74 -6.07
N CYS A 132 -3.83 15.83 -5.61
CA CYS A 132 -4.43 17.15 -5.59
C CYS A 132 -4.87 17.60 -7.00
N LYS A 133 -4.03 17.40 -8.02
CA LYS A 133 -4.39 17.67 -9.41
C LYS A 133 -5.59 16.86 -9.89
N ALA A 134 -5.68 15.59 -9.50
CA ALA A 134 -6.80 14.73 -9.84
C ALA A 134 -8.11 15.23 -9.21
N LEU A 135 -8.04 15.76 -7.99
CA LEU A 135 -9.17 16.32 -7.25
C LEU A 135 -9.64 17.68 -7.81
N GLU A 136 -8.72 18.48 -8.35
CA GLU A 136 -9.01 19.79 -8.96
C GLU A 136 -9.53 19.68 -10.39
N ALA A 137 -9.23 18.58 -11.09
CA ALA A 137 -9.59 18.39 -12.49
C ALA A 137 -11.06 17.97 -12.73
N GLU A 138 -11.81 17.71 -11.68
CA GLU A 138 -13.24 17.37 -11.66
C GLU A 138 -14.06 18.52 -11.09
#